data_20882b3659e8053be2a9e7fefd831097
#
_entry.id   20882b3659e8053be2a9e7fefd831097
#
_cell.length_a   1.000
_cell.length_b   1.000
_cell.length_c   1.000
_cell.angle_alpha   90.00
_cell.angle_beta   90.00
_cell.angle_gamma   90.00
#
_symmetry.space_group_name_H-M   'P 1'
#
loop_
_entity.id
_entity.type
_entity.pdbx_description
1 polymer ?
#
loop_
_entity_poly.entity_id
_entity_poly.type
_entity_poly.pdbx_seq_one_letter_code
_entity_poly.pdbx_strand_id
1 'polypeptide(L)'
;MNHNDTVTIDLTRTLLKDGPKFLSHKVIVDGDLAFLRPTITSMLFCVVYIVVGLFLIALASYQLIISDKYDLAIFVGGFGVAIGTFGIALIQPFVSRATFNRVTGVFNNHTDRNVKLHNIVSLQINNKMIQRKHAISYPCYELNLLTEHGRRINILNHNDLIQLMHDGNLLGNFLGVEVLDCRREIIL
;
A
#
# COMPACT_ATOMS: atom_id res chain seq x y z
N MET A 1 31.89 -26.30 21.38
CA MET A 1 31.75 -24.84 21.20
C MET A 1 30.38 -24.62 20.54
N ASN A 2 29.36 -24.41 21.40
CA ASN A 2 28.01 -24.08 20.90
C ASN A 2 27.92 -22.56 20.78
N HIS A 3 28.07 -22.03 19.57
CA HIS A 3 27.64 -20.68 19.26
C HIS A 3 26.11 -20.73 18.99
N ASN A 4 25.33 -20.55 20.05
CA ASN A 4 23.96 -20.09 19.90
C ASN A 4 24.03 -18.60 19.56
N ASP A 5 24.27 -18.28 18.28
CA ASP A 5 24.00 -16.95 17.74
C ASP A 5 22.48 -16.75 17.74
N THR A 6 21.95 -16.33 18.88
CA THR A 6 20.60 -15.78 18.95
C THR A 6 20.62 -14.50 18.12
N VAL A 7 20.17 -14.61 16.87
CA VAL A 7 19.95 -13.44 16.00
C VAL A 7 18.91 -12.56 16.68
N THR A 8 19.38 -11.56 17.42
CA THR A 8 18.52 -10.55 18.05
C THR A 8 17.92 -9.70 16.94
N ILE A 9 16.66 -9.97 16.62
CA ILE A 9 15.93 -9.19 15.61
C ILE A 9 15.63 -7.81 16.20
N ASP A 10 16.14 -6.75 15.59
CA ASP A 10 15.79 -5.38 15.98
C ASP A 10 14.35 -5.07 15.54
N LEU A 11 13.43 -5.26 16.47
CA LEU A 11 12.00 -5.04 16.26
C LEU A 11 11.63 -3.56 16.07
N THR A 12 12.51 -2.64 16.44
CA THR A 12 12.26 -1.18 16.37
C THR A 12 12.62 -0.58 15.01
N ARG A 13 13.38 -1.32 14.18
CA ARG A 13 13.79 -0.86 12.86
C ARG A 13 12.63 -0.97 11.88
N THR A 14 12.36 0.10 11.11
CA THR A 14 11.38 0.10 10.01
C THR A 14 11.89 -0.71 8.82
N LEU A 15 10.99 -1.37 8.10
CA LEU A 15 11.33 -2.19 6.92
C LEU A 15 11.47 -1.35 5.67
N LEU A 16 10.61 -0.36 5.49
CA LEU A 16 10.60 0.51 4.32
C LEU A 16 11.31 1.83 4.63
N LYS A 17 12.03 2.39 3.67
CA LYS A 17 12.66 3.71 3.80
C LYS A 17 11.67 4.84 3.55
N ASP A 18 10.75 4.63 2.62
CA ASP A 18 9.75 5.59 2.18
C ASP A 18 8.35 5.21 2.67
N GLY A 19 7.40 6.11 2.51
CA GLY A 19 6.01 5.86 2.83
C GLY A 19 5.10 6.98 2.33
N PRO A 20 3.81 6.68 2.08
CA PRO A 20 2.85 7.67 1.61
C PRO A 20 2.50 8.68 2.71
N LYS A 21 2.24 9.92 2.29
CA LYS A 21 1.74 10.99 3.17
C LYS A 21 0.23 10.89 3.42
N PHE A 22 -0.44 9.90 2.87
CA PHE A 22 -1.89 9.74 2.95
C PHE A 22 -2.26 8.30 3.24
N LEU A 23 -3.47 8.10 3.71
CA LEU A 23 -4.06 6.80 3.95
C LEU A 23 -4.33 6.10 2.62
N SER A 24 -3.51 5.10 2.27
CA SER A 24 -3.63 4.39 1.00
C SER A 24 -4.60 3.21 1.06
N HIS A 25 -4.55 2.44 2.13
CA HIS A 25 -5.34 1.22 2.33
C HIS A 25 -5.87 1.14 3.76
N LYS A 26 -6.90 0.33 3.95
CA LYS A 26 -7.46 -0.08 5.24
C LYS A 26 -7.62 -1.58 5.28
N VAL A 27 -7.52 -2.16 6.47
CA VAL A 27 -7.84 -3.56 6.69
C VAL A 27 -9.36 -3.73 6.74
N ILE A 28 -9.87 -4.70 6.00
CA ILE A 28 -11.26 -5.15 6.06
C ILE A 28 -11.26 -6.62 6.42
N VAL A 29 -12.11 -6.99 7.37
CA VAL A 29 -12.36 -8.40 7.73
C VAL A 29 -13.77 -8.76 7.29
N ASP A 30 -13.87 -9.84 6.53
CA ASP A 30 -15.13 -10.38 6.02
C ASP A 30 -15.13 -11.90 6.19
N GLY A 31 -15.77 -12.36 7.25
CA GLY A 31 -15.78 -13.78 7.64
C GLY A 31 -14.38 -14.34 7.83
N ASP A 32 -13.99 -15.32 7.02
CA ASP A 32 -12.69 -15.97 7.05
C ASP A 32 -11.60 -15.28 6.21
N LEU A 33 -11.90 -14.12 5.68
CA LEU A 33 -10.97 -13.32 4.88
C LEU A 33 -10.69 -11.98 5.56
N ALA A 34 -9.40 -11.62 5.64
CA ALA A 34 -8.99 -10.25 5.88
C ALA A 34 -8.15 -9.78 4.70
N PHE A 35 -8.37 -8.55 4.25
CA PHE A 35 -7.69 -8.00 3.08
C PHE A 35 -7.49 -6.49 3.18
N LEU A 36 -6.50 -5.98 2.44
CA LEU A 36 -6.26 -4.56 2.31
C LEU A 36 -7.16 -3.98 1.22
N ARG A 37 -8.02 -3.03 1.59
CA ARG A 37 -8.87 -2.29 0.66
C ARG A 37 -8.29 -0.90 0.43
N PRO A 38 -8.10 -0.46 -0.83
CA PRO A 38 -7.68 0.90 -1.12
C PRO A 38 -8.75 1.90 -0.68
N THR A 39 -8.32 3.09 -0.23
CA THR A 39 -9.22 4.17 0.13
C THR A 39 -9.73 4.90 -1.12
N ILE A 40 -10.94 5.48 -1.02
CA ILE A 40 -11.52 6.26 -2.12
C ILE A 40 -10.58 7.41 -2.50
N THR A 41 -9.98 8.07 -1.52
CA THR A 41 -9.06 9.20 -1.75
C THR A 41 -7.85 8.80 -2.58
N SER A 42 -7.25 7.63 -2.32
CA SER A 42 -6.12 7.14 -3.10
C SER A 42 -6.50 6.75 -4.53
N MET A 43 -7.70 6.22 -4.73
CA MET A 43 -8.21 5.86 -6.05
C MET A 43 -8.67 7.06 -6.86
N LEU A 44 -9.23 8.10 -6.20
CA LEU A 44 -9.72 9.30 -6.87
C LEU A 44 -8.61 9.97 -7.70
N PHE A 45 -7.40 10.04 -7.16
CA PHE A 45 -6.25 10.59 -7.87
C PHE A 45 -5.97 9.84 -9.19
N CYS A 46 -6.04 8.51 -9.19
CA CYS A 46 -5.84 7.70 -10.39
C CYS A 46 -6.99 7.89 -11.40
N VAL A 47 -8.22 7.96 -10.90
CA VAL A 47 -9.43 8.15 -11.72
C VAL A 47 -9.39 9.47 -12.47
N VAL A 48 -8.87 10.55 -11.88
CA VAL A 48 -8.73 11.85 -12.55
C VAL A 48 -7.91 11.73 -13.84
N TYR A 49 -6.78 11.01 -13.81
CA TYR A 49 -5.96 10.81 -15.04
C TYR A 49 -6.74 10.03 -16.12
N ILE A 50 -7.50 9.01 -15.72
CA ILE A 50 -8.32 8.23 -16.67
C ILE A 50 -9.39 9.12 -17.30
N VAL A 51 -10.10 9.92 -16.48
CA VAL A 51 -11.15 10.82 -16.97
C VAL A 51 -10.57 11.88 -17.92
N VAL A 52 -9.43 12.49 -17.57
CA VAL A 52 -8.74 13.44 -18.43
C VAL A 52 -8.29 12.79 -19.74
N GLY A 53 -7.72 11.59 -19.67
CA GLY A 53 -7.32 10.83 -20.86
C GLY A 53 -8.49 10.55 -21.79
N LEU A 54 -9.63 10.08 -21.26
CA LEU A 54 -10.85 9.82 -22.01
C LEU A 54 -11.43 11.11 -22.63
N PHE A 55 -11.40 12.21 -21.88
CA PHE A 55 -11.86 13.50 -22.39
C PHE A 55 -11.02 13.98 -23.59
N LEU A 56 -9.69 13.85 -23.52
CA LEU A 56 -8.80 14.22 -24.62
C LEU A 56 -9.02 13.31 -25.85
N ILE A 57 -9.27 12.02 -25.67
CA ILE A 57 -9.59 11.10 -26.77
C ILE A 57 -10.92 11.49 -27.41
N ALA A 58 -11.94 11.82 -26.61
CA ALA A 58 -13.22 12.27 -27.12
C ALA A 58 -13.08 13.59 -27.91
N LEU A 59 -12.29 14.53 -27.40
CA LEU A 59 -11.99 15.80 -28.09
C LEU A 59 -11.26 15.57 -29.42
N ALA A 60 -10.29 14.66 -29.45
CA ALA A 60 -9.59 14.28 -30.68
C ALA A 60 -10.53 13.66 -31.71
N SER A 61 -11.42 12.76 -31.27
CA SER A 61 -12.43 12.14 -32.13
C SER A 61 -13.39 13.17 -32.69
N TYR A 62 -13.82 14.15 -31.88
CA TYR A 62 -14.65 15.26 -32.35
C TYR A 62 -13.93 16.10 -33.41
N GLN A 63 -12.64 16.41 -33.21
CA GLN A 63 -11.83 17.16 -34.19
C GLN A 63 -11.69 16.40 -35.52
N LEU A 64 -11.54 15.08 -35.50
CA LEU A 64 -11.48 14.22 -36.70
C LEU A 64 -12.77 14.27 -37.53
N ILE A 65 -13.91 14.44 -36.86
CA ILE A 65 -15.22 14.42 -37.55
C ILE A 65 -15.55 15.80 -38.15
N ILE A 66 -15.19 16.90 -37.46
CA ILE A 66 -15.67 18.26 -37.80
C ILE A 66 -14.60 19.11 -38.49
N SER A 67 -13.33 18.81 -38.28
CA SER A 67 -12.22 19.63 -38.71
C SER A 67 -11.23 18.82 -39.54
N ASP A 68 -10.73 19.37 -40.63
CA ASP A 68 -9.67 18.75 -41.46
C ASP A 68 -8.27 18.85 -40.83
N LYS A 69 -8.18 19.14 -39.52
CA LYS A 69 -6.91 19.30 -38.80
C LYS A 69 -6.50 17.95 -38.16
N TYR A 70 -6.15 17.00 -38.99
CA TYR A 70 -5.74 15.64 -38.56
C TYR A 70 -4.52 15.65 -37.63
N ASP A 71 -3.52 16.51 -37.87
CA ASP A 71 -2.31 16.57 -37.06
C ASP A 71 -2.62 16.94 -35.60
N LEU A 72 -3.54 17.90 -35.38
CA LEU A 72 -3.97 18.29 -34.05
C LEU A 72 -4.75 17.16 -33.35
N ALA A 73 -5.63 16.48 -34.08
CA ALA A 73 -6.41 15.39 -33.56
C ALA A 73 -5.52 14.20 -33.14
N ILE A 74 -4.53 13.84 -33.97
CA ILE A 74 -3.53 12.80 -33.66
C ILE A 74 -2.73 13.17 -32.42
N PHE A 75 -2.25 14.42 -32.32
CA PHE A 75 -1.48 14.90 -31.16
C PHE A 75 -2.31 14.83 -29.87
N VAL A 76 -3.51 15.41 -29.87
CA VAL A 76 -4.40 15.43 -28.69
C VAL A 76 -4.84 14.02 -28.30
N GLY A 77 -5.19 13.18 -29.28
CA GLY A 77 -5.57 11.79 -29.04
C GLY A 77 -4.44 10.94 -28.48
N GLY A 78 -3.22 11.07 -29.04
CA GLY A 78 -2.03 10.41 -28.55
C GLY A 78 -1.70 10.80 -27.10
N PHE A 79 -1.84 12.09 -26.78
CA PHE A 79 -1.65 12.59 -25.42
C PHE A 79 -2.73 12.06 -24.45
N GLY A 80 -3.98 11.96 -24.93
CA GLY A 80 -5.08 11.36 -24.17
C GLY A 80 -4.85 9.88 -23.86
N VAL A 81 -4.37 9.10 -24.83
CA VAL A 81 -4.00 7.68 -24.61
C VAL A 81 -2.87 7.56 -23.61
N ALA A 82 -1.82 8.40 -23.70
CA ALA A 82 -0.70 8.39 -22.77
C ALA A 82 -1.13 8.68 -21.33
N ILE A 83 -1.95 9.72 -21.12
CA ILE A 83 -2.48 10.08 -19.81
C ILE A 83 -3.42 8.99 -19.26
N GLY A 84 -4.32 8.47 -20.09
CA GLY A 84 -5.25 7.42 -19.68
C GLY A 84 -4.54 6.12 -19.27
N THR A 85 -3.56 5.67 -20.06
CA THR A 85 -2.73 4.51 -19.73
C THR A 85 -1.90 4.72 -18.47
N PHE A 86 -1.36 5.92 -18.26
CA PHE A 86 -0.69 6.26 -17.01
C PHE A 86 -1.63 6.15 -15.82
N GLY A 87 -2.88 6.65 -15.91
CA GLY A 87 -3.90 6.50 -14.88
C GLY A 87 -4.23 5.04 -14.56
N ILE A 88 -4.36 4.18 -15.58
CA ILE A 88 -4.58 2.73 -15.42
C ILE A 88 -3.37 2.08 -14.72
N ALA A 89 -2.15 2.41 -15.12
CA ALA A 89 -0.93 1.88 -14.52
C ALA A 89 -0.81 2.26 -13.03
N LEU A 90 -1.28 3.46 -12.65
CA LEU A 90 -1.31 3.89 -11.24
C LEU A 90 -2.33 3.12 -10.40
N ILE A 91 -3.41 2.59 -10.98
CA ILE A 91 -4.41 1.80 -10.25
C ILE A 91 -3.90 0.38 -9.94
N GLN A 92 -3.07 -0.19 -10.79
CA GLN A 92 -2.64 -1.59 -10.69
C GLN A 92 -2.08 -1.96 -9.31
N PRO A 93 -1.17 -1.18 -8.67
CA PRO A 93 -0.68 -1.47 -7.32
C PRO A 93 -1.77 -1.45 -6.23
N PHE A 94 -2.86 -0.67 -6.43
CA PHE A 94 -3.97 -0.59 -5.48
C PHE A 94 -4.94 -1.77 -5.61
N VAL A 95 -4.99 -2.42 -6.76
CA VAL A 95 -5.86 -3.58 -7.00
C VAL A 95 -5.20 -4.87 -6.50
N SER A 96 -3.87 -4.94 -6.45
CA SER A 96 -3.11 -6.06 -5.90
C SER A 96 -3.30 -6.11 -4.38
N ARG A 97 -4.26 -6.91 -3.93
CA ARG A 97 -4.65 -6.97 -2.51
C ARG A 97 -3.81 -7.97 -1.74
N ALA A 98 -3.17 -7.52 -0.66
CA ALA A 98 -2.71 -8.45 0.35
C ALA A 98 -3.92 -9.09 1.05
N THR A 99 -3.93 -10.40 1.15
CA THR A 99 -5.04 -11.18 1.70
C THR A 99 -4.57 -12.17 2.75
N PHE A 100 -5.35 -12.30 3.82
CA PHE A 100 -5.20 -13.31 4.86
C PHE A 100 -6.43 -14.21 4.78
N ASN A 101 -6.26 -15.46 4.45
CA ASN A 101 -7.37 -16.39 4.26
C ASN A 101 -7.27 -17.53 5.30
N ARG A 102 -8.23 -17.59 6.22
CA ARG A 102 -8.28 -18.63 7.26
C ARG A 102 -8.61 -20.00 6.69
N VAL A 103 -9.41 -20.09 5.63
CA VAL A 103 -9.78 -21.37 5.02
C VAL A 103 -8.56 -22.05 4.38
N THR A 104 -7.74 -21.28 3.66
CA THR A 104 -6.51 -21.79 3.05
C THR A 104 -5.31 -21.76 3.99
N GLY A 105 -5.42 -21.03 5.11
CA GLY A 105 -4.35 -20.85 6.08
C GLY A 105 -3.15 -20.05 5.58
N VAL A 106 -3.35 -19.16 4.57
CA VAL A 106 -2.25 -18.49 3.88
C VAL A 106 -2.44 -16.97 3.86
N PHE A 107 -1.34 -16.26 4.13
CA PHE A 107 -1.16 -14.85 3.78
C PHE A 107 -0.51 -14.72 2.41
N ASN A 108 -1.08 -13.89 1.53
CA ASN A 108 -0.56 -13.59 0.21
C ASN A 108 -0.58 -12.06 -0.03
N ASN A 109 0.56 -11.48 -0.38
CA ASN A 109 0.69 -10.06 -0.75
C ASN A 109 1.16 -9.85 -2.20
N HIS A 110 1.20 -10.91 -3.01
CA HIS A 110 1.64 -10.93 -4.41
C HIS A 110 3.12 -10.55 -4.67
N THR A 111 3.85 -10.11 -3.67
CA THR A 111 5.26 -9.68 -3.80
C THR A 111 6.21 -10.60 -3.05
N ASP A 112 5.80 -11.07 -1.90
CA ASP A 112 6.57 -11.99 -1.05
C ASP A 112 6.10 -13.43 -1.23
N ARG A 113 6.92 -14.36 -0.74
CA ARG A 113 6.50 -15.76 -0.65
C ARG A 113 5.30 -15.86 0.29
N ASN A 114 4.33 -16.67 -0.07
CA ASN A 114 3.19 -16.99 0.78
C ASN A 114 3.65 -17.44 2.17
N VAL A 115 3.00 -16.90 3.20
CA VAL A 115 3.25 -17.24 4.59
C VAL A 115 2.02 -17.96 5.13
N LYS A 116 2.24 -19.07 5.82
CA LYS A 116 1.15 -19.77 6.52
C LYS A 116 0.72 -18.94 7.74
N LEU A 117 -0.58 -18.78 7.94
CA LEU A 117 -1.11 -17.95 9.03
C LEU A 117 -0.64 -18.42 10.42
N HIS A 118 -0.51 -19.73 10.62
CA HIS A 118 -0.05 -20.28 11.90
C HIS A 118 1.43 -19.96 12.21
N ASN A 119 2.23 -19.57 11.22
CA ASN A 119 3.61 -19.15 11.43
C ASN A 119 3.72 -17.66 11.81
N ILE A 120 2.61 -16.91 11.83
CA ILE A 120 2.60 -15.52 12.26
C ILE A 120 2.49 -15.50 13.78
N VAL A 121 3.48 -14.92 14.45
CA VAL A 121 3.55 -14.88 15.92
C VAL A 121 3.09 -13.55 16.51
N SER A 122 3.27 -12.46 15.79
CA SER A 122 2.81 -11.13 16.21
C SER A 122 2.69 -10.15 15.04
N LEU A 123 1.98 -9.06 15.28
CA LEU A 123 2.01 -7.85 14.46
C LEU A 123 2.85 -6.79 15.17
N GLN A 124 3.46 -5.89 14.41
CA GLN A 124 4.33 -4.83 14.94
C GLN A 124 3.98 -3.50 14.31
N ILE A 125 3.86 -2.48 15.16
CA ILE A 125 3.70 -1.09 14.73
C ILE A 125 5.04 -0.38 14.93
N ASN A 126 5.60 0.13 13.85
CA ASN A 126 6.82 0.92 13.85
C ASN A 126 6.55 2.33 13.32
N ASN A 127 7.41 3.28 13.65
CA ASN A 127 7.36 4.64 13.12
C ASN A 127 8.69 5.06 12.53
N LYS A 128 8.62 6.03 11.62
CA LYS A 128 9.78 6.70 11.02
C LYS A 128 9.41 8.13 10.63
N MET A 129 10.42 8.98 10.50
CA MET A 129 10.27 10.31 9.94
C MET A 129 10.73 10.30 8.47
N ILE A 130 9.83 10.64 7.56
CA ILE A 130 10.18 10.80 6.14
C ILE A 130 10.72 12.20 5.92
N GLN A 131 12.03 12.28 5.69
CA GLN A 131 12.71 13.53 5.42
C GLN A 131 12.63 13.87 3.94
N ARG A 132 12.35 15.13 3.63
CA ARG A 132 12.32 15.67 2.25
C ARG A 132 13.24 16.87 2.14
N LYS A 133 14.06 16.91 1.09
CA LYS A 133 15.05 18.00 0.87
C LYS A 133 14.43 19.39 0.70
N HIS A 134 13.20 19.46 0.18
CA HIS A 134 12.53 20.75 -0.16
C HIS A 134 11.08 20.82 0.32
N ALA A 135 10.69 20.00 1.30
CA ALA A 135 9.33 19.97 1.85
C ALA A 135 9.34 19.59 3.32
N ILE A 136 8.22 19.83 4.00
CA ILE A 136 8.05 19.48 5.41
C ILE A 136 8.14 17.96 5.57
N SER A 137 9.01 17.52 6.49
CA SER A 137 9.10 16.14 6.92
C SER A 137 7.81 15.71 7.62
N TYR A 138 7.45 14.44 7.51
CA TYR A 138 6.22 13.94 8.11
C TYR A 138 6.43 12.54 8.71
N PRO A 139 5.70 12.20 9.79
CA PRO A 139 5.73 10.87 10.37
C PRO A 139 5.04 9.86 9.44
N CYS A 140 5.57 8.67 9.38
CA CYS A 140 4.97 7.54 8.70
C CYS A 140 5.05 6.32 9.61
N TYR A 141 4.03 5.49 9.58
CA TYR A 141 3.87 4.34 10.44
C TYR A 141 3.75 3.08 9.59
N GLU A 142 4.33 1.99 10.09
CA GLU A 142 4.30 0.69 9.43
C GLU A 142 3.61 -0.33 10.31
N LEU A 143 2.73 -1.13 9.71
CA LEU A 143 2.24 -2.37 10.28
C LEU A 143 2.97 -3.53 9.59
N ASN A 144 3.70 -4.29 10.39
CA ASN A 144 4.49 -5.43 9.92
C ASN A 144 4.01 -6.71 10.61
N LEU A 145 4.04 -7.85 9.92
CA LEU A 145 3.92 -9.16 10.55
C LEU A 145 5.29 -9.73 10.88
N LEU A 146 5.37 -10.47 11.97
CA LEU A 146 6.54 -11.25 12.39
C LEU A 146 6.19 -12.73 12.35
N THR A 147 7.05 -13.53 11.71
CA THR A 147 6.92 -14.98 11.67
C THR A 147 7.79 -15.65 12.73
N GLU A 148 7.49 -16.90 13.08
CA GLU A 148 8.26 -17.73 14.02
C GLU A 148 9.74 -17.91 13.60
N HIS A 149 10.03 -17.80 12.29
CA HIS A 149 11.41 -17.85 11.78
C HIS A 149 12.10 -16.48 11.77
N GLY A 150 11.53 -15.47 12.45
CA GLY A 150 12.09 -14.12 12.53
C GLY A 150 11.95 -13.28 11.26
N ARG A 151 11.21 -13.76 10.24
CA ARG A 151 10.94 -12.98 9.05
C ARG A 151 9.92 -11.90 9.34
N ARG A 152 10.22 -10.66 8.95
CA ARG A 152 9.33 -9.52 9.04
C ARG A 152 8.83 -9.14 7.65
N ILE A 153 7.53 -8.91 7.51
CA ILE A 153 6.91 -8.53 6.22
C ILE A 153 6.02 -7.31 6.45
N ASN A 154 6.19 -6.28 5.64
CA ASN A 154 5.33 -5.10 5.70
C ASN A 154 3.95 -5.43 5.14
N ILE A 155 2.91 -5.05 5.88
CA ILE A 155 1.50 -5.21 5.49
C ILE A 155 0.97 -3.85 5.00
N LEU A 156 1.18 -2.80 5.79
CA LEU A 156 0.57 -1.50 5.61
C LEU A 156 1.54 -0.39 6.03
N ASN A 157 1.50 0.73 5.30
CA ASN A 157 2.39 1.86 5.52
C ASN A 157 1.66 3.16 5.15
N HIS A 158 1.45 4.06 6.13
CA HIS A 158 0.86 5.39 5.92
C HIS A 158 1.04 6.32 7.14
N ASN A 159 0.62 7.59 7.04
CA ASN A 159 0.85 8.59 8.07
C ASN A 159 -0.27 8.72 9.12
N ASP A 160 -1.37 8.00 8.97
CA ASP A 160 -2.48 8.02 9.93
C ASP A 160 -2.29 6.94 10.99
N LEU A 161 -1.79 7.36 12.18
CA LEU A 161 -1.54 6.44 13.29
C LEU A 161 -2.83 5.82 13.84
N ILE A 162 -3.89 6.61 13.96
CA ILE A 162 -5.14 6.15 14.56
C ILE A 162 -5.73 5.02 13.72
N GLN A 163 -5.77 5.21 12.40
CA GLN A 163 -6.24 4.18 11.49
C GLN A 163 -5.32 2.96 11.50
N LEU A 164 -3.99 3.15 11.54
CA LEU A 164 -3.05 2.02 11.56
C LEU A 164 -3.18 1.18 12.82
N MET A 165 -3.37 1.81 13.99
CA MET A 165 -3.63 1.10 15.24
C MET A 165 -4.96 0.35 15.20
N HIS A 166 -6.01 0.96 14.65
CA HIS A 166 -7.29 0.29 14.44
C HIS A 166 -7.14 -0.93 13.53
N ASP A 167 -6.48 -0.78 12.41
CA ASP A 167 -6.24 -1.86 11.43
C ASP A 167 -5.37 -2.97 12.02
N GLY A 168 -4.34 -2.60 12.80
CA GLY A 168 -3.50 -3.55 13.52
C GLY A 168 -4.29 -4.39 14.52
N ASN A 169 -5.12 -3.75 15.34
CA ASN A 169 -5.97 -4.45 16.32
C ASN A 169 -7.01 -5.35 15.63
N LEU A 170 -7.63 -4.86 14.56
CA LEU A 170 -8.59 -5.64 13.78
C LEU A 170 -7.95 -6.90 13.19
N LEU A 171 -6.75 -6.75 12.62
CA LEU A 171 -6.00 -7.87 12.04
C LEU A 171 -5.42 -8.80 13.12
N GLY A 172 -4.95 -8.24 14.25
CA GLY A 172 -4.47 -9.02 15.40
C GLY A 172 -5.56 -9.93 15.97
N ASN A 173 -6.78 -9.38 16.14
CA ASN A 173 -7.96 -10.14 16.55
C ASN A 173 -8.34 -11.21 15.52
N PHE A 174 -8.27 -10.88 14.23
CA PHE A 174 -8.51 -11.84 13.17
C PHE A 174 -7.48 -12.96 13.17
N LEU A 175 -6.21 -12.71 13.37
CA LEU A 175 -5.15 -13.73 13.37
C LEU A 175 -5.01 -14.45 14.72
N GLY A 176 -5.55 -13.88 15.81
CA GLY A 176 -5.36 -14.38 17.17
C GLY A 176 -3.95 -14.13 17.70
N VAL A 177 -3.29 -13.05 17.27
CA VAL A 177 -1.91 -12.69 17.66
C VAL A 177 -1.85 -11.30 18.30
N GLU A 178 -0.83 -11.08 19.11
CA GLU A 178 -0.58 -9.80 19.77
C GLU A 178 -0.11 -8.73 18.79
N VAL A 179 -0.48 -7.48 19.06
CA VAL A 179 0.00 -6.30 18.35
C VAL A 179 1.00 -5.57 19.23
N LEU A 180 2.27 -5.63 18.86
CA LEU A 180 3.38 -5.01 19.58
C LEU A 180 3.59 -3.57 19.10
N ASP A 181 3.51 -2.62 20.01
CA ASP A 181 3.87 -1.22 19.73
C ASP A 181 5.38 -1.04 19.89
N CYS A 182 6.09 -1.05 18.77
CA CYS A 182 7.54 -0.91 18.68
C CYS A 182 7.97 0.50 18.21
N ARG A 183 7.09 1.49 18.37
CA ARG A 183 7.40 2.87 17.98
C ARG A 183 8.51 3.45 18.87
N ARG A 184 9.39 4.21 18.24
CA ARG A 184 10.40 5.02 18.96
C ARG A 184 9.83 6.42 19.19
N GLU A 185 10.20 7.04 20.30
CA GLU A 185 9.94 8.48 20.49
C GLU A 185 10.64 9.26 19.37
N ILE A 186 9.87 10.05 18.64
CA ILE A 186 10.42 10.96 17.62
C ILE A 186 10.71 12.26 18.35
N ILE A 187 11.98 12.48 18.67
CA ILE A 187 12.47 13.76 19.15
C ILE A 187 12.51 14.68 17.91
N LEU A 188 11.64 15.67 17.87
CA LEU A 188 11.57 16.71 16.82
C LEU A 188 12.62 17.80 17.08
#